data_a9710264194d9379c34a94bfb007e73d
#
_entry.id   a9710264194d9379c34a94bfb007e73d
#
_cell.length_a   1.000
_cell.length_b   1.000
_cell.length_c   1.000
_cell.angle_alpha   90.00
_cell.angle_beta   90.00
_cell.angle_gamma   90.00
#
_symmetry.space_group_name_H-M   'P 1'
#
loop_
_entity.id
_entity.type
_entity.pdbx_description
1 polymer ?
#
loop_
_entity_poly.entity_id
_entity_poly.type
_entity_poly.pdbx_seq_one_letter_code
_entity_poly.pdbx_strand_id
1 'polypeptide(L)'
;MSKGKKIYFLVLLLITILVTTFYFSYAIFSNTKEEHGKLNIVAGTLNYKIESSELDSDSITLEANTSKEIKIKLTSLNEVSSKYELYYVLDKANENVSVGYSKDTKDNVLGTIDANKSKVITIVIRNDSDTYSKVGFKVIGGLINNELALNDGNSLNQEVSLCRYEVGYVWNFDYTGGEQEFTTPCSGNYKLETWGAQGGGYDNNKYGGYGGYSIGNVNLPNSKSFYIYVGGKGGQGSYEIDKYLLGVTGGYNGGGNGGAGKHVSGGGGGGATHISTDNKLLKDLENNIESILMVSGAGGGSSSWGSPGAGGGYKGNSTGTVNDQHGTEFPYKAIGGSSENSPILFGYGSTAPDRKTFSSWGAEGKGGGGSGYYGGETLENEGPHSNCAGAGGSGYIGNPLLTNKAMYCYNCEESSEESTKTISTTCTSETPTENCSKQGNGYDRITYLGN
;
A
#
# COMPACT_ATOMS: atom_id res chain seq x y z
N MET A 1 -20.00 76.51 15.91
CA MET A 1 -20.55 75.25 16.48
C MET A 1 -20.60 75.40 18.01
N SER A 2 -21.77 75.25 18.62
CA SER A 2 -21.91 75.34 20.09
C SER A 2 -21.12 74.25 20.80
N LYS A 3 -20.65 74.49 22.04
CA LYS A 3 -19.87 73.52 22.83
C LYS A 3 -20.58 72.15 22.88
N GLY A 4 -21.91 72.10 22.95
CA GLY A 4 -22.67 70.84 22.95
C GLY A 4 -22.57 70.06 21.63
N LYS A 5 -22.55 70.73 20.48
CA LYS A 5 -22.39 70.07 19.18
C LYS A 5 -20.98 69.54 18.98
N LYS A 6 -19.93 70.13 19.56
CA LYS A 6 -18.56 69.59 19.54
C LYS A 6 -18.41 68.33 20.40
N ILE A 7 -19.02 68.32 21.56
CA ILE A 7 -18.99 67.13 22.45
C ILE A 7 -19.76 65.96 21.80
N TYR A 8 -20.93 66.22 21.20
CA TYR A 8 -21.71 65.21 20.51
C TYR A 8 -20.91 64.60 19.33
N PHE A 9 -20.20 65.46 18.55
CA PHE A 9 -19.39 65.00 17.44
C PHE A 9 -18.18 64.16 17.91
N LEU A 10 -17.59 64.49 19.05
CA LEU A 10 -16.45 63.76 19.63
C LEU A 10 -16.87 62.40 20.18
N VAL A 11 -18.04 62.34 20.83
CA VAL A 11 -18.63 61.07 21.32
C VAL A 11 -19.03 60.19 20.16
N LEU A 12 -19.63 60.74 19.10
CA LEU A 12 -19.95 59.96 17.88
C LEU A 12 -18.72 59.43 17.21
N LEU A 13 -17.64 60.19 17.12
CA LEU A 13 -16.35 59.78 16.55
C LEU A 13 -15.72 58.64 17.38
N LEU A 14 -15.75 58.73 18.71
CA LEU A 14 -15.25 57.70 19.61
C LEU A 14 -16.05 56.41 19.49
N ILE A 15 -17.38 56.46 19.41
CA ILE A 15 -18.22 55.30 19.18
C ILE A 15 -17.94 54.69 17.82
N THR A 16 -17.74 55.50 16.76
CA THR A 16 -17.41 54.97 15.41
C THR A 16 -16.05 54.23 15.42
N ILE A 17 -15.04 54.81 16.07
CA ILE A 17 -13.73 54.18 16.23
C ILE A 17 -13.85 52.88 17.03
N LEU A 18 -14.61 52.84 18.08
CA LEU A 18 -14.84 51.65 18.93
C LEU A 18 -15.55 50.55 18.13
N VAL A 19 -16.59 50.90 17.38
CA VAL A 19 -17.33 49.96 16.53
C VAL A 19 -16.47 49.43 15.40
N THR A 20 -15.66 50.30 14.74
CA THR A 20 -14.74 49.87 13.66
C THR A 20 -13.63 48.97 14.18
N THR A 21 -13.03 49.28 15.35
CA THR A 21 -12.05 48.40 15.99
C THR A 21 -12.65 47.04 16.43
N PHE A 22 -13.87 47.05 16.96
CA PHE A 22 -14.59 45.81 17.28
C PHE A 22 -14.92 45.00 16.01
N TYR A 23 -15.36 45.67 14.93
CA TYR A 23 -15.67 45.05 13.66
C TYR A 23 -14.42 44.49 12.97
N PHE A 24 -13.29 45.20 13.03
CA PHE A 24 -12.01 44.71 12.55
C PHE A 24 -11.50 43.52 13.37
N SER A 25 -11.58 43.58 14.71
CA SER A 25 -11.22 42.45 15.55
C SER A 25 -12.14 41.25 15.31
N TYR A 26 -13.46 41.47 15.15
CA TYR A 26 -14.40 40.40 14.84
C TYR A 26 -14.18 39.83 13.43
N ALA A 27 -13.89 40.66 12.42
CA ALA A 27 -13.58 40.20 11.08
C ALA A 27 -12.28 39.41 11.02
N ILE A 28 -11.25 39.77 11.77
CA ILE A 28 -10.03 39.00 11.91
C ILE A 28 -10.32 37.66 12.62
N PHE A 29 -11.13 37.67 13.69
CA PHE A 29 -11.52 36.47 14.41
C PHE A 29 -12.48 35.56 13.64
N SER A 30 -13.40 36.08 12.84
CA SER A 30 -14.37 35.29 12.09
C SER A 30 -13.76 34.72 10.80
N ASN A 31 -12.87 35.47 10.13
CA ASN A 31 -12.15 34.94 8.97
C ASN A 31 -11.18 33.79 9.33
N THR A 32 -10.72 33.76 10.59
CA THR A 32 -9.96 32.62 11.09
C THR A 32 -10.83 31.42 11.50
N LYS A 33 -12.16 31.53 11.45
CA LYS A 33 -13.08 30.47 11.87
C LYS A 33 -13.75 29.72 10.71
N GLU A 34 -13.78 30.30 9.50
CA GLU A 34 -14.47 29.70 8.34
C GLU A 34 -13.56 29.02 7.32
N GLU A 35 -12.30 29.37 7.23
CA GLU A 35 -11.32 28.49 6.67
C GLU A 35 -10.78 27.63 7.81
N HIS A 36 -10.53 26.34 7.62
CA HIS A 36 -9.76 25.54 8.56
C HIS A 36 -8.42 26.24 8.80
N GLY A 37 -8.55 27.41 9.39
CA GLY A 37 -7.55 28.45 9.50
C GLY A 37 -6.55 28.04 10.54
N LYS A 38 -5.43 27.57 10.07
CA LYS A 38 -4.20 27.51 10.82
C LYS A 38 -3.82 28.93 11.17
N LEU A 39 -4.13 29.37 12.39
CA LEU A 39 -3.61 30.60 12.93
C LEU A 39 -2.10 30.38 13.13
N ASN A 40 -1.30 30.76 12.16
CA ASN A 40 0.14 30.83 12.32
C ASN A 40 0.46 32.01 13.23
N ILE A 41 0.35 31.79 14.55
CA ILE A 41 0.93 32.69 15.51
C ILE A 41 2.43 32.40 15.53
N VAL A 42 3.20 33.21 14.82
CA VAL A 42 4.64 33.31 15.02
C VAL A 42 4.85 34.04 16.36
N ALA A 43 4.61 33.31 17.44
CA ALA A 43 4.87 33.79 18.80
C ALA A 43 6.23 33.23 19.21
N GLY A 44 7.25 34.04 19.09
CA GLY A 44 8.57 33.78 19.66
C GLY A 44 9.25 32.50 19.19
N THR A 45 10.54 32.52 19.00
CA THR A 45 11.35 31.31 18.77
C THR A 45 11.25 30.38 19.96
N LEU A 46 10.62 29.21 19.78
CA LEU A 46 10.68 28.16 20.79
C LEU A 46 12.13 27.68 20.91
N ASN A 47 12.61 27.58 22.14
CA ASN A 47 13.99 27.26 22.44
C ASN A 47 14.09 25.82 22.96
N TYR A 48 15.02 25.07 22.38
CA TYR A 48 15.34 23.71 22.78
C TYR A 48 16.83 23.56 22.97
N LYS A 49 17.22 22.67 23.87
CA LYS A 49 18.59 22.26 24.05
C LYS A 49 18.75 20.78 23.72
N ILE A 50 19.73 20.47 22.90
CA ILE A 50 20.13 19.11 22.57
C ILE A 50 21.42 18.79 23.36
N GLU A 51 21.45 17.66 24.05
CA GLU A 51 22.61 17.16 24.79
C GLU A 51 22.77 15.66 24.52
N SER A 52 24.00 15.24 24.29
CA SER A 52 24.38 13.82 24.23
C SER A 52 25.85 13.70 24.53
N SER A 53 26.23 12.66 25.26
CA SER A 53 27.66 12.33 25.52
C SER A 53 28.38 11.78 24.30
N GLU A 54 27.61 11.45 23.22
CA GLU A 54 28.09 10.81 22.01
C GLU A 54 28.26 11.79 20.85
N LEU A 55 27.80 13.04 21.05
CA LEU A 55 27.98 14.12 20.08
C LEU A 55 29.24 14.96 20.43
N ASP A 56 29.98 15.28 19.38
CA ASP A 56 30.99 16.33 19.44
C ASP A 56 30.32 17.67 19.11
N SER A 57 29.93 18.41 20.13
CA SER A 57 29.11 19.62 20.06
C SER A 57 27.67 19.29 19.67
N ASP A 58 27.27 19.37 18.39
CA ASP A 58 25.94 19.12 17.84
C ASP A 58 25.91 18.03 16.74
N SER A 59 27.03 17.35 16.56
CA SER A 59 27.24 16.41 15.47
C SER A 59 28.04 15.18 15.89
N ILE A 60 27.94 14.13 15.07
CA ILE A 60 28.72 12.90 15.21
C ILE A 60 29.34 12.54 13.87
N THR A 61 30.55 12.00 13.89
CA THR A 61 31.20 11.42 12.71
C THR A 61 31.06 9.91 12.76
N LEU A 62 30.53 9.33 11.69
CA LEU A 62 30.47 7.89 11.48
C LEU A 62 31.47 7.47 10.40
N GLU A 63 32.23 6.44 10.70
CA GLU A 63 33.13 5.80 9.75
C GLU A 63 32.32 5.08 8.64
N ALA A 64 33.01 4.75 7.54
CA ALA A 64 32.46 4.00 6.43
C ALA A 64 31.88 2.66 6.90
N ASN A 65 30.74 2.25 6.31
CA ASN A 65 30.08 0.97 6.57
C ASN A 65 29.82 0.68 8.07
N THR A 66 29.44 1.71 8.83
CA THR A 66 29.15 1.59 10.27
C THR A 66 27.73 1.99 10.61
N SER A 67 27.23 1.42 11.71
CA SER A 67 25.96 1.82 12.33
C SER A 67 26.18 2.12 13.81
N LYS A 68 25.53 3.17 14.32
CA LYS A 68 25.63 3.55 15.72
C LYS A 68 24.29 3.98 16.28
N GLU A 69 23.95 3.47 17.46
CA GLU A 69 22.83 3.96 18.26
C GLU A 69 23.35 5.05 19.23
N ILE A 70 22.65 6.18 19.28
CA ILE A 70 22.98 7.30 20.16
C ILE A 70 21.76 7.73 20.96
N LYS A 71 21.97 8.29 22.16
CA LYS A 71 20.93 8.87 23.00
C LYS A 71 21.04 10.38 23.01
N ILE A 72 19.99 11.04 22.55
CA ILE A 72 19.87 12.50 22.56
C ILE A 72 18.89 12.90 23.67
N LYS A 73 19.32 13.76 24.58
CA LYS A 73 18.44 14.42 25.54
C LYS A 73 17.99 15.75 24.96
N LEU A 74 16.71 15.83 24.63
CA LEU A 74 16.04 17.05 24.20
C LEU A 74 15.40 17.72 25.41
N THR A 75 15.74 18.98 25.67
CA THR A 75 15.17 19.79 26.75
C THR A 75 14.42 20.96 26.15
N SER A 76 13.14 21.13 26.52
CA SER A 76 12.36 22.34 26.23
C SER A 76 12.76 23.43 27.21
N LEU A 77 13.15 24.58 26.70
CA LEU A 77 13.40 25.80 27.48
C LEU A 77 12.18 26.74 27.45
N ASN A 78 11.04 26.25 26.99
CA ASN A 78 9.82 27.03 26.81
C ASN A 78 8.95 26.97 28.07
N GLU A 79 8.19 28.03 28.31
CA GLU A 79 7.22 28.13 29.42
C GLU A 79 5.89 27.43 29.13
N VAL A 80 5.69 26.95 27.90
CA VAL A 80 4.49 26.25 27.46
C VAL A 80 4.85 24.90 26.84
N SER A 81 3.92 23.96 26.93
CA SER A 81 4.04 22.69 26.21
C SER A 81 4.01 22.93 24.71
N SER A 82 4.90 22.27 23.98
CA SER A 82 5.14 22.54 22.57
C SER A 82 5.32 21.24 21.77
N LYS A 83 5.07 21.33 20.47
CA LYS A 83 5.48 20.30 19.51
C LYS A 83 6.93 20.54 19.12
N TYR A 84 7.61 19.48 18.79
CA TYR A 84 8.95 19.56 18.19
C TYR A 84 9.08 18.55 17.06
N GLU A 85 9.98 18.84 16.15
CA GLU A 85 10.45 17.94 15.12
C GLU A 85 11.98 17.96 15.11
N LEU A 86 12.58 16.78 15.07
CA LEU A 86 14.02 16.62 15.08
C LEU A 86 14.49 16.37 13.64
N TYR A 87 15.46 17.15 13.19
CA TYR A 87 16.08 17.03 11.88
C TYR A 87 17.53 16.61 12.03
N TYR A 88 18.03 15.88 11.06
CA TYR A 88 19.46 15.68 10.91
C TYR A 88 19.98 16.45 9.71
N VAL A 89 21.25 16.80 9.76
CA VAL A 89 21.95 17.55 8.72
C VAL A 89 23.23 16.81 8.38
N LEU A 90 23.46 16.55 7.11
CA LEU A 90 24.71 15.98 6.62
C LEU A 90 25.64 17.11 6.15
N ASP A 91 26.94 17.01 6.44
CA ASP A 91 27.94 17.96 5.94
C ASP A 91 28.10 17.88 4.41
N LYS A 92 27.81 16.70 3.83
CA LYS A 92 27.71 16.47 2.39
C LYS A 92 26.52 15.58 2.11
N ALA A 93 25.83 15.84 1.00
CA ALA A 93 24.77 14.96 0.51
C ALA A 93 25.32 13.54 0.33
N ASN A 94 24.75 12.57 1.05
CA ASN A 94 25.15 11.18 0.97
C ASN A 94 23.91 10.30 1.10
N GLU A 95 23.49 9.72 -0.01
CA GLU A 95 22.29 8.88 -0.12
C GLU A 95 22.41 7.56 0.68
N ASN A 96 23.63 7.18 1.06
CA ASN A 96 23.90 5.97 1.82
C ASN A 96 23.96 6.22 3.34
N VAL A 97 23.62 7.42 3.81
CA VAL A 97 23.47 7.72 5.23
C VAL A 97 22.00 7.79 5.59
N SER A 98 21.59 6.97 6.52
CA SER A 98 20.24 6.98 7.07
C SER A 98 20.23 7.26 8.56
N VAL A 99 19.23 8.02 9.01
CA VAL A 99 19.06 8.40 10.41
C VAL A 99 17.59 8.17 10.77
N GLY A 100 17.33 7.43 11.84
CA GLY A 100 15.98 7.11 12.27
C GLY A 100 15.87 6.95 13.78
N TYR A 101 14.66 6.87 14.31
CA TYR A 101 14.41 6.49 15.69
C TYR A 101 14.64 5.00 15.89
N SER A 102 15.20 4.60 17.05
CA SER A 102 15.30 3.18 17.40
C SER A 102 13.93 2.55 17.60
N LYS A 103 13.79 1.25 17.29
CA LYS A 103 12.57 0.44 17.51
C LYS A 103 12.05 0.50 18.94
N ASP A 104 12.94 0.63 19.90
CA ASP A 104 12.61 0.72 21.32
C ASP A 104 12.09 2.10 21.73
N THR A 105 12.15 3.08 20.83
CA THR A 105 11.61 4.43 21.06
C THR A 105 10.08 4.36 20.96
N LYS A 106 9.41 4.37 22.12
CA LYS A 106 7.95 4.27 22.20
C LYS A 106 7.27 5.49 21.59
N ASP A 107 6.08 5.29 21.04
CA ASP A 107 5.24 6.29 20.34
C ASP A 107 5.05 7.63 21.05
N ASN A 108 5.20 7.67 22.38
CA ASN A 108 5.04 8.87 23.20
C ASN A 108 6.18 9.88 23.12
N VAL A 109 7.23 9.60 22.35
CA VAL A 109 8.40 10.49 22.20
C VAL A 109 8.18 11.55 21.13
N LEU A 110 7.22 11.30 20.25
CA LEU A 110 6.98 12.14 19.07
C LEU A 110 6.09 13.33 19.36
N GLY A 111 6.55 14.46 18.93
CA GLY A 111 5.77 15.63 18.63
C GLY A 111 5.45 16.53 19.80
N THR A 112 5.49 16.11 21.07
CA THR A 112 5.16 17.00 22.20
C THR A 112 6.18 16.90 23.33
N ILE A 113 6.49 18.02 23.92
CA ILE A 113 7.31 18.14 25.14
C ILE A 113 6.72 19.21 26.06
N ASP A 114 6.59 18.89 27.34
CA ASP A 114 6.05 19.83 28.30
C ASP A 114 7.03 20.97 28.63
N ALA A 115 6.48 22.06 29.11
CA ALA A 115 7.23 23.24 29.53
C ALA A 115 8.38 22.85 30.49
N ASN A 116 9.60 23.29 30.19
CA ASN A 116 10.78 23.05 31.01
C ASN A 116 11.06 21.56 31.33
N LYS A 117 10.64 20.64 30.47
CA LYS A 117 10.89 19.20 30.60
C LYS A 117 11.92 18.72 29.59
N SER A 118 12.49 17.54 29.89
CA SER A 118 13.41 16.84 29.00
C SER A 118 12.87 15.48 28.60
N LYS A 119 13.21 15.06 27.38
CA LYS A 119 12.98 13.70 26.87
C LYS A 119 14.29 13.11 26.37
N VAL A 120 14.48 11.81 26.52
CA VAL A 120 15.60 11.09 25.92
C VAL A 120 15.06 10.39 24.67
N ILE A 121 15.72 10.62 23.56
CA ILE A 121 15.39 10.09 22.24
C ILE A 121 16.54 9.20 21.81
N THR A 122 16.26 7.95 21.44
CA THR A 122 17.26 7.02 20.92
C THR A 122 17.19 7.02 19.40
N ILE A 123 18.31 7.27 18.75
CA ILE A 123 18.46 7.41 17.29
C ILE A 123 19.46 6.38 16.81
N VAL A 124 19.14 5.74 15.68
CA VAL A 124 20.06 4.88 14.95
C VAL A 124 20.56 5.64 13.73
N ILE A 125 21.87 5.71 13.56
CA ILE A 125 22.52 6.30 12.40
C ILE A 125 23.27 5.19 11.69
N ARG A 126 23.09 5.07 10.37
CA ARG A 126 23.80 4.12 9.51
C ARG A 126 24.52 4.88 8.40
N ASN A 127 25.74 4.52 8.17
CA ASN A 127 26.54 4.98 7.05
C ASN A 127 26.95 3.77 6.23
N ASP A 128 26.21 3.50 5.16
CA ASP A 128 26.46 2.39 4.23
C ASP A 128 27.37 2.83 3.06
N SER A 129 28.04 3.98 3.17
CA SER A 129 29.00 4.48 2.18
C SER A 129 30.44 4.05 2.50
N ASP A 130 31.30 4.11 1.50
CA ASP A 130 32.73 3.81 1.62
C ASP A 130 33.56 4.97 2.25
N THR A 131 32.91 6.05 2.65
CA THR A 131 33.54 7.23 3.27
C THR A 131 32.90 7.58 4.61
N TYR A 132 33.62 8.28 5.45
CA TYR A 132 33.01 8.81 6.67
C TYR A 132 31.97 9.88 6.36
N SER A 133 30.98 10.01 7.24
CA SER A 133 29.95 11.05 7.16
C SER A 133 29.77 11.74 8.50
N LYS A 134 29.62 13.06 8.46
CA LYS A 134 29.31 13.86 9.64
C LYS A 134 27.83 14.18 9.69
N VAL A 135 27.17 13.81 10.79
CA VAL A 135 25.73 13.97 11.00
C VAL A 135 25.49 14.94 12.14
N GLY A 136 24.86 16.06 11.87
CA GLY A 136 24.39 17.03 12.85
C GLY A 136 22.90 16.88 13.13
N PHE A 137 22.42 17.53 14.21
CA PHE A 137 21.01 17.52 14.58
C PHE A 137 20.49 18.92 14.82
N LYS A 138 19.24 19.15 14.42
CA LYS A 138 18.51 20.40 14.62
C LYS A 138 17.09 20.11 15.10
N VAL A 139 16.56 20.95 15.96
CA VAL A 139 15.17 20.87 16.43
C VAL A 139 14.39 22.08 15.95
N ILE A 140 13.22 21.84 15.42
CA ILE A 140 12.24 22.87 15.10
C ILE A 140 11.00 22.61 15.97
N GLY A 141 10.43 23.66 16.52
CA GLY A 141 9.26 23.54 17.40
C GLY A 141 8.13 24.47 17.00
N GLY A 142 6.93 24.11 17.44
CA GLY A 142 5.71 24.88 17.27
C GLY A 142 4.76 24.75 18.46
N LEU A 143 3.71 25.55 18.52
CA LEU A 143 2.64 25.39 19.51
C LEU A 143 1.84 24.12 19.23
N ILE A 144 1.28 23.48 20.27
CA ILE A 144 0.61 22.17 20.17
C ILE A 144 -0.48 22.12 19.10
N ASN A 145 -1.21 23.21 18.90
CA ASN A 145 -2.34 23.28 17.97
C ASN A 145 -1.99 23.85 16.58
N ASN A 146 -0.72 24.11 16.30
CA ASN A 146 -0.28 24.66 15.03
C ASN A 146 0.56 23.64 14.25
N GLU A 147 0.55 23.74 12.93
CA GLU A 147 1.59 23.12 12.12
C GLU A 147 2.94 23.72 12.47
N LEU A 148 3.98 22.90 12.41
CA LEU A 148 5.33 23.39 12.60
C LEU A 148 5.64 24.38 11.48
N ALA A 149 5.84 25.64 11.84
CA ALA A 149 6.33 26.63 10.90
C ALA A 149 7.82 26.38 10.67
N LEU A 150 8.18 25.96 9.48
CA LEU A 150 9.55 25.95 9.00
C LEU A 150 9.98 27.40 8.78
N ASN A 151 10.46 28.06 9.81
CA ASN A 151 11.10 29.37 9.64
C ASN A 151 12.58 29.16 9.37
N ASP A 152 12.90 29.26 8.13
CA ASP A 152 14.26 29.29 7.66
C ASP A 152 14.79 30.72 7.56
N GLY A 153 15.86 30.96 8.16
CA GLY A 153 16.73 32.06 7.84
C GLY A 153 18.06 31.60 7.27
N ASN A 154 18.31 30.30 7.23
CA ASN A 154 19.58 29.74 6.75
C ASN A 154 19.31 28.46 5.97
N SER A 155 19.50 28.53 4.67
CA SER A 155 19.56 27.38 3.76
C SER A 155 20.73 26.47 4.12
N LEU A 156 20.49 25.48 4.97
CA LEU A 156 21.38 24.34 5.10
C LEU A 156 21.02 23.36 3.98
N ASN A 157 22.01 22.94 3.22
CA ASN A 157 21.88 21.98 2.12
C ASN A 157 21.47 20.60 2.65
N GLN A 158 20.21 20.29 2.66
CA GLN A 158 19.53 19.07 3.14
C GLN A 158 19.20 19.05 4.64
N GLU A 159 18.11 19.74 5.00
CA GLU A 159 17.39 19.42 6.23
C GLU A 159 16.38 18.31 5.92
N VAL A 160 16.50 17.15 6.52
CA VAL A 160 15.57 16.04 6.36
C VAL A 160 14.92 15.75 7.71
N SER A 161 13.59 15.71 7.74
CA SER A 161 12.86 15.35 8.98
C SER A 161 13.26 13.95 9.43
N LEU A 162 13.60 13.83 10.72
CA LEU A 162 13.99 12.54 11.27
C LEU A 162 12.80 11.59 11.27
N CYS A 163 12.90 10.50 10.53
CA CYS A 163 11.89 9.48 10.53
C CYS A 163 11.83 8.74 11.86
N ARG A 164 10.63 8.55 12.42
CA ARG A 164 10.42 7.76 13.65
C ARG A 164 10.64 6.26 13.46
N TYR A 165 10.69 5.80 12.24
CA TYR A 165 10.91 4.40 11.89
C TYR A 165 12.34 4.22 11.40
N GLU A 166 13.00 3.20 11.89
CA GLU A 166 14.32 2.83 11.37
C GLU A 166 14.21 2.15 10.00
N VAL A 167 15.29 2.19 9.25
CA VAL A 167 15.41 1.45 7.99
C VAL A 167 15.18 -0.03 8.22
N GLY A 168 14.33 -0.62 7.38
CA GLY A 168 13.90 -2.01 7.51
C GLY A 168 12.63 -2.19 8.36
N TYR A 169 11.99 -1.12 8.87
CA TYR A 169 10.71 -1.24 9.53
C TYR A 169 9.63 -1.71 8.55
N VAL A 170 8.75 -2.63 8.99
CA VAL A 170 7.79 -3.35 8.14
C VAL A 170 6.36 -3.14 8.63
N TRP A 171 5.48 -2.75 7.72
CA TRP A 171 4.02 -2.79 7.88
C TRP A 171 3.48 -3.97 7.12
N ASN A 172 2.62 -4.73 7.76
CA ASN A 172 2.02 -5.95 7.22
C ASN A 172 0.50 -5.78 7.14
N PHE A 173 -0.09 -6.21 6.03
CA PHE A 173 -1.51 -6.10 5.75
C PHE A 173 -2.06 -7.47 5.38
N ASP A 174 -2.72 -8.08 6.35
CA ASP A 174 -3.47 -9.33 6.17
C ASP A 174 -4.80 -9.08 5.45
N TYR A 175 -5.40 -10.12 4.97
CA TYR A 175 -6.75 -10.08 4.40
C TYR A 175 -7.80 -9.73 5.45
N THR A 176 -8.56 -8.66 5.22
CA THR A 176 -9.64 -8.19 6.10
C THR A 176 -11.02 -8.24 5.44
N GLY A 177 -11.08 -8.40 4.12
CA GLY A 177 -12.32 -8.30 3.33
C GLY A 177 -12.78 -6.85 3.09
N GLY A 178 -11.93 -5.87 3.35
CA GLY A 178 -12.18 -4.44 3.16
C GLY A 178 -10.91 -3.69 2.76
N GLU A 179 -11.04 -2.37 2.57
CA GLU A 179 -9.91 -1.49 2.36
C GLU A 179 -9.06 -1.34 3.64
N GLN A 180 -7.78 -1.08 3.43
CA GLN A 180 -6.83 -0.72 4.48
C GLN A 180 -6.07 0.52 4.01
N GLU A 181 -5.85 1.48 4.89
CA GLU A 181 -5.12 2.70 4.57
C GLU A 181 -3.69 2.65 5.13
N PHE A 182 -2.74 3.08 4.33
CA PHE A 182 -1.37 3.33 4.75
C PHE A 182 -1.00 4.77 4.44
N THR A 183 -0.69 5.54 5.48
CA THR A 183 -0.13 6.89 5.31
C THR A 183 1.36 6.87 5.61
N THR A 184 2.17 7.32 4.67
CA THR A 184 3.63 7.37 4.82
C THR A 184 4.01 8.21 6.04
N PRO A 185 4.66 7.62 7.04
CA PRO A 185 5.05 8.36 8.24
C PRO A 185 6.30 9.22 8.05
N CYS A 186 7.01 9.02 6.94
CA CYS A 186 8.26 9.71 6.62
C CYS A 186 8.38 9.88 5.11
N SER A 187 9.12 10.88 4.66
CA SER A 187 9.63 10.87 3.28
C SER A 187 10.73 9.83 3.13
N GLY A 188 10.93 9.31 1.93
CA GLY A 188 12.01 8.37 1.63
C GLY A 188 11.57 7.22 0.74
N ASN A 189 12.44 6.23 0.64
CA ASN A 189 12.24 5.06 -0.18
C ASN A 189 11.46 3.97 0.57
N TYR A 190 10.53 3.34 -0.13
CA TYR A 190 9.72 2.23 0.38
C TYR A 190 9.79 1.06 -0.58
N LYS A 191 9.92 -0.15 -0.05
CA LYS A 191 9.70 -1.39 -0.79
C LYS A 191 8.26 -1.79 -0.63
N LEU A 192 7.55 -1.96 -1.75
CA LEU A 192 6.19 -2.45 -1.82
C LEU A 192 6.20 -3.89 -2.28
N GLU A 193 5.44 -4.74 -1.63
CA GLU A 193 5.33 -6.16 -1.93
C GLU A 193 3.88 -6.60 -1.82
N THR A 194 3.32 -7.14 -2.89
CA THR A 194 1.94 -7.64 -2.91
C THR A 194 1.90 -9.10 -3.33
N TRP A 195 0.98 -9.88 -2.76
CA TRP A 195 0.68 -11.26 -3.15
C TRP A 195 -0.81 -11.37 -3.46
N GLY A 196 -1.14 -11.84 -4.64
CA GLY A 196 -2.51 -12.18 -5.02
C GLY A 196 -3.03 -13.39 -4.26
N ALA A 197 -4.34 -13.59 -4.24
CA ALA A 197 -4.94 -14.72 -3.55
C ALA A 197 -4.97 -15.98 -4.40
N GLN A 198 -5.03 -17.14 -3.76
CA GLN A 198 -5.25 -18.43 -4.39
C GLN A 198 -6.73 -18.59 -4.81
N GLY A 199 -6.98 -19.28 -5.91
CA GLY A 199 -8.32 -19.76 -6.27
C GLY A 199 -8.84 -20.86 -5.35
N GLY A 200 -10.15 -21.10 -5.36
CA GLY A 200 -10.79 -22.20 -4.62
C GLY A 200 -10.59 -23.56 -5.30
N GLY A 201 -10.48 -24.58 -4.50
CA GLY A 201 -10.54 -25.98 -4.96
C GLY A 201 -11.99 -26.40 -5.26
N TYR A 202 -12.21 -27.58 -5.84
CA TYR A 202 -13.53 -28.18 -5.94
C TYR A 202 -13.75 -29.32 -4.96
N ASP A 203 -12.68 -29.81 -4.36
CA ASP A 203 -12.66 -30.88 -3.35
C ASP A 203 -11.50 -30.59 -2.39
N ASN A 204 -11.53 -31.16 -1.19
CA ASN A 204 -10.53 -30.96 -0.12
C ASN A 204 -9.10 -31.29 -0.56
N ASN A 205 -8.93 -32.15 -1.56
CA ASN A 205 -7.63 -32.58 -2.09
C ASN A 205 -7.26 -31.87 -3.42
N LYS A 206 -8.05 -30.91 -3.88
CA LYS A 206 -7.79 -30.15 -5.12
C LYS A 206 -7.75 -28.68 -4.83
N TYR A 207 -6.68 -28.06 -5.26
CA TYR A 207 -6.40 -26.65 -5.02
C TYR A 207 -6.67 -25.81 -6.28
N GLY A 208 -7.12 -24.57 -6.08
CA GLY A 208 -7.13 -23.58 -7.14
C GLY A 208 -5.72 -23.13 -7.52
N GLY A 209 -5.60 -22.34 -8.57
CA GLY A 209 -4.34 -21.73 -8.99
C GLY A 209 -3.76 -20.83 -7.90
N TYR A 210 -2.43 -20.74 -7.85
CA TYR A 210 -1.72 -19.89 -6.88
C TYR A 210 -1.81 -18.42 -7.26
N GLY A 211 -1.76 -17.53 -6.25
CA GLY A 211 -1.62 -16.09 -6.49
C GLY A 211 -0.16 -15.71 -6.82
N GLY A 212 0.01 -14.67 -7.65
CA GLY A 212 1.33 -14.13 -7.99
C GLY A 212 1.90 -13.21 -6.93
N TYR A 213 3.16 -12.84 -7.09
CA TYR A 213 3.88 -11.89 -6.26
C TYR A 213 4.40 -10.73 -7.11
N SER A 214 4.27 -9.50 -6.61
CA SER A 214 4.85 -8.32 -7.24
C SER A 214 5.65 -7.51 -6.22
N ILE A 215 6.77 -6.95 -6.66
CA ILE A 215 7.68 -6.15 -5.84
C ILE A 215 8.13 -4.92 -6.61
N GLY A 216 8.38 -3.83 -5.90
CA GLY A 216 8.98 -2.62 -6.43
C GLY A 216 9.32 -1.62 -5.34
N ASN A 217 10.28 -0.74 -5.63
CA ASN A 217 10.64 0.35 -4.76
C ASN A 217 10.02 1.65 -5.26
N VAL A 218 9.64 2.53 -4.35
CA VAL A 218 9.07 3.85 -4.65
C VAL A 218 9.60 4.89 -3.67
N ASN A 219 9.90 6.09 -4.17
CA ASN A 219 10.21 7.24 -3.32
C ASN A 219 8.93 8.01 -3.03
N LEU A 220 8.60 8.22 -1.77
CA LEU A 220 7.34 8.81 -1.33
C LEU A 220 7.58 9.99 -0.38
N PRO A 221 6.78 11.08 -0.50
CA PRO A 221 6.79 12.15 0.48
C PRO A 221 6.16 11.69 1.80
N ASN A 222 6.45 12.39 2.88
CA ASN A 222 5.73 12.23 4.16
C ASN A 222 4.22 12.53 4.00
N SER A 223 3.39 11.87 4.80
CA SER A 223 1.94 12.09 4.86
C SER A 223 1.19 11.82 3.55
N LYS A 224 1.71 10.95 2.70
CA LYS A 224 1.01 10.46 1.50
C LYS A 224 0.20 9.22 1.85
N SER A 225 -1.11 9.26 1.63
CA SER A 225 -2.00 8.11 1.83
C SER A 225 -2.09 7.23 0.59
N PHE A 226 -2.15 5.92 0.84
CA PHE A 226 -2.40 4.85 -0.11
C PHE A 226 -3.46 3.91 0.43
N TYR A 227 -4.19 3.29 -0.48
CA TYR A 227 -5.22 2.31 -0.16
C TYR A 227 -4.79 0.94 -0.64
N ILE A 228 -4.89 -0.03 0.26
CA ILE A 228 -4.44 -1.40 0.07
C ILE A 228 -5.67 -2.30 0.12
N TYR A 229 -5.86 -3.06 -0.94
CA TYR A 229 -6.92 -4.04 -1.07
C TYR A 229 -6.31 -5.42 -1.20
N VAL A 230 -6.32 -6.17 -0.12
CA VAL A 230 -5.79 -7.52 -0.08
C VAL A 230 -6.82 -8.50 -0.62
N GLY A 231 -6.45 -9.28 -1.62
CA GLY A 231 -7.33 -10.25 -2.26
C GLY A 231 -7.76 -11.38 -1.34
N GLY A 232 -9.03 -11.78 -1.42
CA GLY A 232 -9.56 -12.96 -0.74
C GLY A 232 -9.34 -14.24 -1.53
N LYS A 233 -9.10 -15.37 -0.87
CA LYS A 233 -9.10 -16.70 -1.48
C LYS A 233 -10.46 -16.99 -2.13
N GLY A 234 -10.48 -17.64 -3.27
CA GLY A 234 -11.70 -18.12 -3.91
C GLY A 234 -12.46 -19.14 -3.07
N GLY A 235 -13.79 -19.10 -3.13
CA GLY A 235 -14.65 -20.05 -2.43
C GLY A 235 -14.37 -21.50 -2.83
N GLN A 236 -14.42 -22.39 -1.84
CA GLN A 236 -14.23 -23.83 -2.04
C GLN A 236 -15.50 -24.44 -2.64
N GLY A 237 -15.41 -25.07 -3.81
CA GLY A 237 -16.44 -25.91 -4.38
C GLY A 237 -16.59 -27.23 -3.65
N SER A 238 -17.49 -28.09 -4.12
CA SER A 238 -17.83 -29.37 -3.50
C SER A 238 -17.88 -30.49 -4.52
N TYR A 239 -17.72 -31.74 -4.05
CA TYR A 239 -17.96 -32.96 -4.82
C TYR A 239 -18.92 -33.87 -4.07
N GLU A 240 -20.09 -34.19 -4.69
CA GLU A 240 -21.02 -35.18 -4.17
C GLU A 240 -21.70 -35.90 -5.36
N ILE A 241 -21.63 -37.25 -5.39
CA ILE A 241 -22.19 -38.07 -6.45
C ILE A 241 -23.70 -37.89 -6.51
N ASP A 242 -24.26 -37.77 -7.75
CA ASP A 242 -25.67 -37.65 -8.05
C ASP A 242 -26.42 -36.48 -7.42
N LYS A 243 -25.70 -35.46 -6.97
CA LYS A 243 -26.25 -34.25 -6.37
C LYS A 243 -25.96 -33.02 -7.24
N TYR A 244 -26.93 -32.11 -7.29
CA TYR A 244 -26.71 -30.77 -7.83
C TYR A 244 -26.11 -29.88 -6.74
N LEU A 245 -24.96 -29.31 -7.01
CA LEU A 245 -24.21 -28.47 -6.09
C LEU A 245 -24.26 -27.01 -6.57
N LEU A 246 -24.51 -26.10 -5.64
CA LEU A 246 -24.57 -24.67 -5.94
C LEU A 246 -23.18 -24.12 -6.22
N GLY A 247 -23.11 -23.10 -7.05
CA GLY A 247 -21.89 -22.33 -7.30
C GLY A 247 -21.38 -21.64 -6.04
N VAL A 248 -20.12 -21.29 -6.01
CA VAL A 248 -19.44 -20.63 -4.89
C VAL A 248 -18.97 -19.23 -5.28
N THR A 249 -18.81 -18.36 -4.30
CA THR A 249 -18.35 -16.99 -4.54
C THR A 249 -16.86 -16.94 -4.88
N GLY A 250 -16.49 -16.02 -5.75
CA GLY A 250 -15.10 -15.61 -5.96
C GLY A 250 -14.53 -14.88 -4.76
N GLY A 251 -13.21 -14.77 -4.70
CA GLY A 251 -12.48 -14.04 -3.66
C GLY A 251 -12.73 -12.53 -3.75
N TYR A 252 -12.66 -11.88 -2.59
CA TYR A 252 -12.74 -10.42 -2.48
C TYR A 252 -11.70 -9.73 -3.39
N ASN A 253 -12.06 -8.57 -3.92
CA ASN A 253 -11.33 -7.79 -4.92
C ASN A 253 -11.24 -8.49 -6.28
N GLY A 254 -12.40 -8.96 -6.74
CA GLY A 254 -12.65 -9.26 -8.15
C GLY A 254 -12.55 -10.72 -8.59
N GLY A 255 -12.39 -11.69 -7.69
CA GLY A 255 -12.43 -13.11 -8.07
C GLY A 255 -13.76 -13.51 -8.73
N GLY A 256 -13.72 -14.26 -9.83
CA GLY A 256 -14.92 -14.79 -10.52
C GLY A 256 -15.59 -15.90 -9.72
N ASN A 257 -16.92 -15.98 -9.74
CA ASN A 257 -17.66 -17.06 -9.07
C ASN A 257 -17.43 -18.40 -9.76
N GLY A 258 -17.34 -19.47 -8.98
CA GLY A 258 -17.41 -20.85 -9.47
C GLY A 258 -18.86 -21.23 -9.80
N GLY A 259 -19.05 -21.99 -10.88
CA GLY A 259 -20.37 -22.40 -11.37
C GLY A 259 -20.97 -23.56 -10.59
N ALA A 260 -22.30 -23.59 -10.51
CA ALA A 260 -23.09 -24.74 -10.07
C ALA A 260 -23.01 -25.89 -11.05
N GLY A 261 -23.11 -27.13 -10.56
CA GLY A 261 -23.15 -28.32 -11.44
C GLY A 261 -23.60 -29.59 -10.75
N LYS A 262 -23.77 -30.64 -11.54
CA LYS A 262 -24.04 -31.99 -11.04
C LYS A 262 -22.73 -32.67 -10.66
N HIS A 263 -22.68 -33.32 -9.53
CA HIS A 263 -21.53 -33.97 -8.91
C HIS A 263 -20.45 -33.01 -8.41
N VAL A 264 -20.14 -31.91 -9.12
CA VAL A 264 -19.09 -30.93 -8.80
C VAL A 264 -19.66 -29.54 -8.93
N SER A 265 -19.43 -28.69 -7.93
CA SER A 265 -19.43 -27.25 -8.11
C SER A 265 -17.99 -26.76 -8.29
N GLY A 266 -17.77 -25.84 -9.22
CA GLY A 266 -16.45 -25.27 -9.46
C GLY A 266 -16.00 -24.39 -8.29
N GLY A 267 -14.68 -24.33 -8.04
CA GLY A 267 -14.08 -23.37 -7.10
C GLY A 267 -14.17 -21.94 -7.63
N GLY A 268 -14.27 -20.95 -6.76
CA GLY A 268 -14.19 -19.52 -7.13
C GLY A 268 -12.76 -19.12 -7.50
N GLY A 269 -12.59 -18.14 -8.38
CA GLY A 269 -11.29 -17.49 -8.62
C GLY A 269 -10.85 -16.66 -7.40
N GLY A 270 -9.56 -16.51 -7.19
CA GLY A 270 -8.98 -15.65 -6.15
C GLY A 270 -9.12 -14.16 -6.50
N GLY A 271 -9.09 -13.29 -5.50
CA GLY A 271 -9.05 -11.84 -5.66
C GLY A 271 -7.63 -11.28 -5.79
N ALA A 272 -7.45 -10.23 -6.57
CA ALA A 272 -6.16 -9.53 -6.70
C ALA A 272 -5.83 -8.74 -5.44
N THR A 273 -4.52 -8.57 -5.18
CA THR A 273 -4.03 -7.59 -4.20
C THR A 273 -3.47 -6.39 -4.94
N HIS A 274 -3.85 -5.17 -4.53
CA HIS A 274 -3.33 -3.96 -5.17
C HIS A 274 -3.13 -2.82 -4.17
N ILE A 275 -2.23 -1.90 -4.56
CA ILE A 275 -1.96 -0.62 -3.90
C ILE A 275 -2.33 0.49 -4.87
N SER A 276 -3.12 1.46 -4.40
CA SER A 276 -3.53 2.63 -5.20
C SER A 276 -3.56 3.92 -4.37
N THR A 277 -3.55 5.06 -5.05
CA THR A 277 -3.79 6.37 -4.42
C THR A 277 -5.27 6.71 -4.28
N ASP A 278 -6.15 5.95 -4.95
CA ASP A 278 -7.59 6.09 -4.87
C ASP A 278 -8.22 4.98 -4.04
N ASN A 279 -9.16 5.34 -3.17
CA ASN A 279 -9.91 4.40 -2.34
C ASN A 279 -11.04 3.73 -3.14
N LYS A 280 -10.67 2.75 -3.98
CA LYS A 280 -11.60 2.00 -4.83
C LYS A 280 -11.14 0.57 -5.03
N LEU A 281 -12.10 -0.36 -5.24
CA LEU A 281 -11.78 -1.70 -5.73
C LEU A 281 -11.07 -1.63 -7.08
N LEU A 282 -10.22 -2.60 -7.37
CA LEU A 282 -9.42 -2.61 -8.60
C LEU A 282 -10.27 -2.43 -9.87
N LYS A 283 -11.40 -3.11 -9.96
CA LYS A 283 -12.33 -3.01 -11.10
C LYS A 283 -12.90 -1.61 -11.35
N ASP A 284 -12.93 -0.77 -10.32
CA ASP A 284 -13.48 0.58 -10.38
C ASP A 284 -12.40 1.66 -10.69
N LEU A 285 -11.16 1.22 -10.95
CA LEU A 285 -10.00 2.06 -11.31
C LEU A 285 -9.70 2.09 -12.81
N GLU A 286 -10.49 1.47 -13.66
CA GLU A 286 -10.28 1.38 -15.12
C GLU A 286 -10.09 2.76 -15.78
N ASN A 287 -10.81 3.79 -15.32
CA ASN A 287 -10.70 5.16 -15.81
C ASN A 287 -9.68 6.02 -15.05
N ASN A 288 -8.92 5.45 -14.14
CA ASN A 288 -7.89 6.12 -13.33
C ASN A 288 -6.72 5.17 -13.03
N ILE A 289 -6.18 4.55 -14.07
CA ILE A 289 -5.11 3.55 -13.97
C ILE A 289 -3.79 4.13 -13.42
N GLU A 290 -3.57 5.42 -13.58
CA GLU A 290 -2.42 6.14 -13.02
C GLU A 290 -2.41 6.16 -11.49
N SER A 291 -3.57 5.98 -10.84
CA SER A 291 -3.65 5.84 -9.38
C SER A 291 -3.11 4.50 -8.88
N ILE A 292 -2.99 3.49 -9.74
CA ILE A 292 -2.55 2.15 -9.39
C ILE A 292 -1.02 2.13 -9.33
N LEU A 293 -0.45 1.81 -8.17
CA LEU A 293 0.99 1.60 -8.04
C LEU A 293 1.38 0.18 -8.48
N MET A 294 0.69 -0.83 -7.95
CA MET A 294 1.07 -2.23 -8.13
C MET A 294 -0.16 -3.14 -8.02
N VAL A 295 -0.16 -4.23 -8.78
CA VAL A 295 -1.16 -5.30 -8.68
C VAL A 295 -0.48 -6.66 -8.71
N SER A 296 -0.89 -7.58 -7.83
CA SER A 296 -0.59 -9.00 -7.94
C SER A 296 -1.84 -9.78 -8.34
N GLY A 297 -1.75 -10.46 -9.48
CA GLY A 297 -2.83 -11.27 -9.99
C GLY A 297 -3.10 -12.51 -9.17
N ALA A 298 -4.33 -12.97 -9.16
CA ALA A 298 -4.83 -14.11 -8.40
C ALA A 298 -5.05 -15.37 -9.27
N GLY A 299 -5.03 -16.51 -8.62
CA GLY A 299 -5.24 -17.79 -9.29
C GLY A 299 -6.70 -18.07 -9.63
N GLY A 300 -6.95 -18.83 -10.71
CA GLY A 300 -8.26 -19.33 -11.09
C GLY A 300 -8.76 -20.46 -10.17
N GLY A 301 -10.08 -20.63 -10.12
CA GLY A 301 -10.74 -21.72 -9.41
C GLY A 301 -10.58 -23.07 -10.11
N SER A 302 -10.57 -24.17 -9.36
CA SER A 302 -10.47 -25.51 -9.94
C SER A 302 -11.85 -26.12 -10.24
N SER A 303 -11.84 -27.21 -11.00
CA SER A 303 -12.98 -28.11 -11.23
C SER A 303 -12.47 -29.54 -11.38
N SER A 304 -13.38 -30.49 -11.67
CA SER A 304 -13.01 -31.91 -11.82
C SER A 304 -12.02 -32.16 -12.96
N TRP A 305 -12.03 -31.32 -13.98
CA TRP A 305 -11.19 -31.45 -15.17
C TRP A 305 -10.35 -30.20 -15.39
N GLY A 306 -9.07 -30.41 -15.70
CA GLY A 306 -8.09 -29.37 -15.98
C GLY A 306 -7.42 -28.75 -14.78
N SER A 307 -6.21 -28.26 -14.98
CA SER A 307 -5.45 -27.53 -13.97
C SER A 307 -5.80 -26.05 -14.02
N PRO A 308 -6.14 -25.43 -12.88
CA PRO A 308 -6.42 -24.00 -12.82
C PRO A 308 -5.15 -23.20 -13.11
N GLY A 309 -5.32 -22.02 -13.74
CA GLY A 309 -4.22 -21.11 -14.02
C GLY A 309 -3.72 -20.39 -12.75
N ALA A 310 -2.42 -20.29 -12.57
CA ALA A 310 -1.83 -19.43 -11.56
C ALA A 310 -1.92 -17.96 -12.00
N GLY A 311 -2.08 -17.06 -11.03
CA GLY A 311 -2.06 -15.62 -11.26
C GLY A 311 -0.65 -15.02 -11.18
N GLY A 312 -0.55 -13.76 -11.57
CA GLY A 312 0.68 -12.96 -11.54
C GLY A 312 1.42 -12.93 -12.88
N GLY A 313 2.53 -12.22 -12.88
CA GLY A 313 3.25 -11.92 -14.12
C GLY A 313 2.49 -10.93 -15.03
N TYR A 314 3.09 -10.56 -16.15
CA TYR A 314 2.42 -9.70 -17.14
C TYR A 314 1.24 -10.42 -17.80
N LYS A 315 1.19 -11.74 -17.65
CA LYS A 315 0.16 -12.62 -18.18
C LYS A 315 -0.12 -13.75 -17.16
N GLY A 316 -1.33 -13.82 -16.67
CA GLY A 316 -1.76 -14.94 -15.85
C GLY A 316 -1.74 -16.25 -16.65
N ASN A 317 -1.56 -17.37 -15.98
CA ASN A 317 -1.54 -18.66 -16.68
C ASN A 317 -2.92 -19.03 -17.21
N SER A 318 -2.96 -19.48 -18.45
CA SER A 318 -4.10 -20.20 -18.99
C SER A 318 -4.28 -21.55 -18.28
N THR A 319 -5.44 -22.16 -18.40
CA THR A 319 -5.66 -23.50 -17.86
C THR A 319 -4.84 -24.55 -18.61
N GLY A 320 -4.44 -25.62 -17.91
CA GLY A 320 -3.77 -26.75 -18.52
C GLY A 320 -4.63 -27.47 -19.56
N THR A 321 -4.00 -28.23 -20.44
CA THR A 321 -4.70 -29.15 -21.35
C THR A 321 -5.45 -30.23 -20.57
N VAL A 322 -6.62 -30.61 -21.06
CA VAL A 322 -7.38 -31.73 -20.53
C VAL A 322 -7.34 -32.86 -21.55
N ASN A 323 -6.93 -34.02 -21.10
CA ASN A 323 -7.15 -35.26 -21.85
C ASN A 323 -8.35 -35.99 -21.23
N ASP A 324 -9.23 -36.51 -22.06
CA ASP A 324 -10.29 -37.41 -21.58
C ASP A 324 -9.67 -38.72 -21.09
N GLN A 325 -10.48 -39.58 -20.50
CA GLN A 325 -10.04 -40.90 -20.04
C GLN A 325 -9.54 -41.80 -21.19
N HIS A 326 -9.67 -41.39 -22.44
CA HIS A 326 -9.22 -42.07 -23.64
C HIS A 326 -7.97 -41.39 -24.26
N GLY A 327 -7.42 -40.35 -23.61
CA GLY A 327 -6.25 -39.62 -24.09
C GLY A 327 -6.53 -38.57 -25.16
N THR A 328 -7.81 -38.26 -25.43
CA THR A 328 -8.18 -37.21 -26.40
C THR A 328 -7.94 -35.83 -25.78
N GLU A 329 -7.09 -35.03 -26.38
CA GLU A 329 -6.81 -33.65 -25.95
C GLU A 329 -7.94 -32.73 -26.37
N PHE A 330 -8.48 -31.95 -25.41
CA PHE A 330 -9.44 -30.89 -25.69
C PHE A 330 -8.75 -29.58 -26.01
N PRO A 331 -9.05 -28.97 -27.19
CA PRO A 331 -8.32 -27.78 -27.64
C PRO A 331 -8.73 -26.49 -26.90
N TYR A 332 -9.78 -26.54 -26.09
CA TYR A 332 -10.32 -25.34 -25.44
C TYR A 332 -9.66 -25.13 -24.07
N LYS A 333 -9.00 -23.97 -23.92
CA LYS A 333 -8.39 -23.50 -22.67
C LYS A 333 -9.01 -22.18 -22.30
N ALA A 334 -9.28 -21.96 -21.00
CA ALA A 334 -9.52 -20.63 -20.49
C ALA A 334 -8.20 -19.84 -20.53
N ILE A 335 -8.26 -18.62 -21.00
CA ILE A 335 -7.08 -17.79 -21.24
C ILE A 335 -6.80 -16.92 -20.02
N GLY A 336 -5.53 -16.85 -19.62
CA GLY A 336 -5.08 -15.98 -18.55
C GLY A 336 -5.20 -14.51 -18.94
N GLY A 337 -5.52 -13.66 -17.96
CA GLY A 337 -5.53 -12.22 -18.15
C GLY A 337 -4.16 -11.73 -18.61
N SER A 338 -4.11 -10.80 -19.56
CA SER A 338 -2.87 -10.26 -20.10
C SER A 338 -2.90 -8.75 -20.09
N SER A 339 -1.84 -8.14 -19.58
CA SER A 339 -1.65 -6.68 -19.59
C SER A 339 -1.48 -6.10 -21.01
N GLU A 340 -1.24 -6.96 -22.01
CA GLU A 340 -1.03 -6.53 -23.39
C GLU A 340 -2.26 -6.60 -24.30
N ASN A 341 -3.20 -7.50 -24.03
CA ASN A 341 -4.25 -7.83 -25.00
C ASN A 341 -5.63 -8.16 -24.44
N SER A 342 -5.97 -7.81 -23.21
CA SER A 342 -7.28 -8.19 -22.64
C SER A 342 -8.12 -6.98 -22.24
N PRO A 343 -8.92 -6.40 -23.14
CA PRO A 343 -9.72 -5.23 -22.80
C PRO A 343 -11.00 -5.55 -22.02
N ILE A 344 -11.29 -6.82 -21.68
CA ILE A 344 -12.65 -7.21 -21.27
C ILE A 344 -12.81 -7.41 -19.74
N LEU A 345 -11.75 -7.65 -18.99
CA LEU A 345 -11.85 -8.06 -17.57
C LEU A 345 -10.92 -7.25 -16.65
N PHE A 346 -10.92 -5.92 -16.77
CA PHE A 346 -10.11 -5.08 -15.90
C PHE A 346 -10.53 -5.23 -14.43
N GLY A 347 -9.62 -5.67 -13.57
CA GLY A 347 -9.85 -5.77 -12.14
C GLY A 347 -10.71 -6.93 -11.65
N TYR A 348 -11.18 -7.83 -12.54
CA TYR A 348 -11.99 -8.98 -12.12
C TYR A 348 -11.83 -10.18 -13.06
N GLY A 349 -12.00 -11.39 -12.50
CA GLY A 349 -12.03 -12.64 -13.27
C GLY A 349 -13.44 -13.01 -13.75
N SER A 350 -13.55 -13.80 -14.82
CA SER A 350 -14.86 -14.23 -15.31
C SER A 350 -15.57 -15.14 -14.33
N THR A 351 -16.88 -14.93 -14.22
CA THR A 351 -17.78 -15.82 -13.46
C THR A 351 -18.16 -17.02 -14.30
N ALA A 352 -17.99 -18.22 -13.76
CA ALA A 352 -18.38 -19.45 -14.43
C ALA A 352 -19.88 -19.59 -14.50
N PRO A 353 -20.44 -20.04 -15.67
CA PRO A 353 -21.87 -20.28 -15.82
C PRO A 353 -22.33 -21.48 -15.00
N ASP A 354 -23.55 -21.40 -14.48
CA ASP A 354 -24.24 -22.53 -13.85
C ASP A 354 -24.69 -23.56 -14.89
N ARG A 355 -24.49 -24.83 -14.60
CA ARG A 355 -24.92 -25.95 -15.43
C ARG A 355 -26.22 -26.53 -14.93
N LYS A 356 -27.35 -26.16 -15.58
CA LYS A 356 -28.72 -26.53 -15.16
C LYS A 356 -29.29 -27.78 -15.82
N THR A 357 -28.73 -28.24 -16.93
CA THR A 357 -29.27 -29.36 -17.71
C THR A 357 -28.51 -30.66 -17.45
N PHE A 358 -29.26 -31.73 -17.15
CA PHE A 358 -28.78 -32.96 -16.49
C PHE A 358 -28.90 -34.20 -17.34
N SER A 359 -28.67 -34.19 -18.62
CA SER A 359 -28.90 -35.41 -19.41
C SER A 359 -27.70 -36.33 -19.59
N SER A 360 -26.48 -35.92 -19.18
CA SER A 360 -25.28 -36.76 -19.36
C SER A 360 -24.09 -36.30 -18.56
N TRP A 361 -23.03 -37.10 -18.54
CA TRP A 361 -21.67 -36.76 -18.09
C TRP A 361 -21.22 -35.42 -18.70
N GLY A 362 -20.77 -34.47 -17.89
CA GLY A 362 -20.29 -33.15 -18.31
C GLY A 362 -21.12 -31.97 -17.79
N ALA A 363 -21.99 -32.22 -16.82
CA ALA A 363 -22.74 -31.15 -16.11
C ALA A 363 -22.02 -30.64 -14.87
N GLU A 364 -20.71 -30.87 -14.74
CA GLU A 364 -19.90 -30.36 -13.64
C GLU A 364 -19.76 -28.85 -13.71
N GLY A 365 -19.76 -28.21 -12.53
CA GLY A 365 -19.53 -26.77 -12.39
C GLY A 365 -18.12 -26.41 -12.77
N LYS A 366 -17.93 -25.27 -13.42
CA LYS A 366 -16.65 -24.74 -13.85
C LYS A 366 -16.04 -23.84 -12.80
N GLY A 367 -14.70 -23.76 -12.76
CA GLY A 367 -13.98 -22.84 -11.93
C GLY A 367 -14.07 -21.40 -12.42
N GLY A 368 -14.18 -20.43 -11.51
CA GLY A 368 -14.15 -19.00 -11.82
C GLY A 368 -12.74 -18.50 -12.16
N GLY A 369 -12.62 -17.46 -12.98
CA GLY A 369 -11.34 -16.83 -13.31
C GLY A 369 -10.76 -16.05 -12.13
N GLY A 370 -9.42 -16.02 -12.01
CA GLY A 370 -8.71 -15.20 -11.03
C GLY A 370 -8.74 -13.70 -11.39
N SER A 371 -8.83 -12.84 -10.39
CA SER A 371 -8.72 -11.38 -10.58
C SER A 371 -7.28 -10.95 -10.86
N GLY A 372 -7.09 -9.79 -11.46
CA GLY A 372 -5.79 -9.21 -11.76
C GLY A 372 -5.94 -7.82 -12.35
N TYR A 373 -4.83 -7.23 -12.81
CA TYR A 373 -4.91 -6.02 -13.64
C TYR A 373 -5.84 -6.27 -14.82
N TYR A 374 -5.67 -7.43 -15.48
CA TYR A 374 -6.72 -8.08 -16.27
C TYR A 374 -6.96 -9.47 -15.70
N GLY A 375 -8.23 -9.81 -15.53
CA GLY A 375 -8.64 -11.09 -14.96
C GLY A 375 -8.55 -12.25 -15.94
N GLY A 376 -8.47 -13.45 -15.37
CA GLY A 376 -8.51 -14.70 -16.13
C GLY A 376 -9.93 -15.07 -16.56
N GLU A 377 -10.02 -15.82 -17.65
CA GLU A 377 -11.26 -16.32 -18.20
C GLU A 377 -11.73 -17.61 -17.54
N THR A 378 -12.98 -17.94 -17.79
CA THR A 378 -13.55 -19.29 -17.69
C THR A 378 -14.22 -19.64 -19.02
N LEU A 379 -14.29 -20.90 -19.37
CA LEU A 379 -14.93 -21.32 -20.63
C LEU A 379 -16.44 -21.32 -20.51
N GLU A 380 -17.12 -20.66 -21.45
CA GLU A 380 -18.58 -20.65 -21.54
C GLU A 380 -19.15 -21.88 -22.25
N ASN A 381 -18.35 -22.58 -23.08
CA ASN A 381 -18.82 -23.65 -23.97
C ASN A 381 -19.42 -24.86 -23.23
N GLU A 382 -20.55 -25.34 -23.72
CA GLU A 382 -21.36 -26.42 -23.13
C GLU A 382 -20.95 -27.84 -23.59
N GLY A 383 -19.80 -28.00 -24.24
CA GLY A 383 -19.33 -29.31 -24.68
C GLY A 383 -19.10 -30.29 -23.52
N PRO A 384 -19.45 -31.59 -23.69
CA PRO A 384 -19.01 -32.60 -22.74
C PRO A 384 -17.49 -32.63 -22.72
N HIS A 385 -16.89 -32.73 -21.54
CA HIS A 385 -15.44 -32.82 -21.35
C HIS A 385 -14.60 -31.56 -21.67
N SER A 386 -15.21 -30.36 -21.74
CA SER A 386 -14.41 -29.12 -21.83
C SER A 386 -13.65 -28.86 -20.53
N ASN A 387 -12.44 -28.31 -20.65
CA ASN A 387 -11.69 -27.87 -19.47
C ASN A 387 -12.56 -26.96 -18.59
N CYS A 388 -12.71 -27.35 -17.34
CA CYS A 388 -13.64 -26.69 -16.43
C CYS A 388 -12.97 -25.77 -15.43
N ALA A 389 -11.63 -25.71 -15.38
CA ALA A 389 -10.92 -24.81 -14.47
C ALA A 389 -10.91 -23.36 -14.97
N GLY A 390 -10.75 -22.41 -14.05
CA GLY A 390 -10.56 -21.00 -14.36
C GLY A 390 -9.07 -20.67 -14.59
N ALA A 391 -8.81 -19.67 -15.41
CA ALA A 391 -7.47 -19.14 -15.67
C ALA A 391 -7.06 -18.08 -14.64
N GLY A 392 -5.78 -17.78 -14.53
CA GLY A 392 -5.24 -16.77 -13.60
C GLY A 392 -5.32 -15.34 -14.15
N GLY A 393 -5.37 -14.36 -13.27
CA GLY A 393 -5.28 -12.94 -13.62
C GLY A 393 -3.84 -12.43 -13.70
N SER A 394 -3.60 -11.35 -14.46
CA SER A 394 -2.27 -10.73 -14.59
C SER A 394 -1.93 -9.81 -13.42
N GLY A 395 -0.63 -9.61 -13.18
CA GLY A 395 -0.12 -8.54 -12.34
C GLY A 395 0.11 -7.24 -13.12
N TYR A 396 0.56 -6.20 -12.39
CA TYR A 396 0.91 -4.90 -12.96
C TYR A 396 2.00 -4.21 -12.11
N ILE A 397 3.07 -3.78 -12.78
CA ILE A 397 4.17 -2.98 -12.23
C ILE A 397 4.56 -1.83 -13.18
N GLY A 398 3.66 -1.45 -14.07
CA GLY A 398 3.92 -0.43 -15.10
C GLY A 398 3.96 1.01 -14.60
N ASN A 399 3.59 1.26 -13.32
CA ASN A 399 3.63 2.61 -12.78
C ASN A 399 5.06 3.19 -12.85
N PRO A 400 5.24 4.43 -13.39
CA PRO A 400 6.57 5.03 -13.58
C PRO A 400 7.28 5.41 -12.27
N LEU A 401 6.56 5.49 -11.16
CA LEU A 401 7.16 5.75 -9.84
C LEU A 401 7.91 4.53 -9.29
N LEU A 402 7.62 3.33 -9.80
CA LEU A 402 8.26 2.10 -9.33
C LEU A 402 9.63 1.89 -9.97
N THR A 403 10.61 1.58 -9.15
CA THR A 403 11.97 1.17 -9.52
C THR A 403 12.28 -0.21 -8.96
N ASN A 404 13.34 -0.88 -9.40
CA ASN A 404 13.75 -2.21 -8.92
C ASN A 404 12.59 -3.20 -8.84
N LYS A 405 11.75 -3.21 -9.88
CA LYS A 405 10.46 -3.88 -9.90
C LYS A 405 10.49 -5.20 -10.65
N ALA A 406 9.71 -6.17 -10.17
CA ALA A 406 9.52 -7.47 -10.82
C ALA A 406 8.21 -8.12 -10.36
N MET A 407 7.71 -9.05 -11.17
CA MET A 407 6.61 -9.96 -10.83
C MET A 407 7.10 -11.40 -10.84
N TYR A 408 6.54 -12.23 -9.97
CA TYR A 408 6.82 -13.66 -9.90
C TYR A 408 5.52 -14.44 -9.96
N CYS A 409 5.51 -15.51 -10.73
CA CYS A 409 4.34 -16.37 -10.89
C CYS A 409 4.75 -17.83 -11.08
N TYR A 410 3.84 -18.72 -10.67
CA TYR A 410 4.12 -20.17 -10.68
C TYR A 410 4.12 -20.72 -12.11
N ASN A 411 5.26 -21.27 -12.56
CA ASN A 411 5.44 -21.87 -13.89
C ASN A 411 4.85 -21.03 -15.02
N CYS A 412 5.17 -19.73 -15.06
CA CYS A 412 4.58 -18.78 -15.98
C CYS A 412 5.54 -18.38 -17.12
N GLU A 413 5.01 -17.64 -18.08
CA GLU A 413 5.76 -17.01 -19.16
C GLU A 413 6.57 -15.84 -18.59
N GLU A 414 7.88 -15.77 -18.93
CA GLU A 414 8.80 -14.73 -18.47
C GLU A 414 8.81 -13.52 -19.39
N SER A 415 9.13 -12.35 -18.81
CA SER A 415 9.39 -11.12 -19.56
C SER A 415 10.59 -10.40 -18.97
N SER A 416 11.49 -9.92 -19.83
CA SER A 416 12.65 -9.10 -19.45
C SER A 416 12.41 -7.59 -19.53
N GLU A 417 11.25 -7.16 -20.11
CA GLU A 417 10.91 -5.77 -20.25
C GLU A 417 10.64 -5.12 -18.87
N GLU A 418 11.19 -3.95 -18.62
CA GLU A 418 11.12 -3.31 -17.29
C GLU A 418 9.70 -3.12 -16.78
N SER A 419 8.77 -2.69 -17.64
CA SER A 419 7.36 -2.45 -17.27
C SER A 419 6.55 -3.71 -17.02
N THR A 420 7.01 -4.85 -17.52
CA THR A 420 6.34 -6.15 -17.44
C THR A 420 7.23 -7.26 -16.92
N LYS A 421 8.38 -6.91 -16.31
CA LYS A 421 9.40 -7.87 -15.85
C LYS A 421 8.76 -8.98 -15.04
N THR A 422 8.86 -10.20 -15.56
CA THR A 422 8.23 -11.39 -14.99
C THR A 422 9.25 -12.52 -14.90
N ILE A 423 9.28 -13.15 -13.75
CA ILE A 423 10.18 -14.26 -13.42
C ILE A 423 9.33 -15.47 -13.04
N SER A 424 9.56 -16.59 -13.69
CA SER A 424 8.91 -17.85 -13.36
C SER A 424 9.49 -18.45 -12.08
N THR A 425 8.63 -18.98 -11.21
CA THR A 425 9.05 -19.65 -9.99
C THR A 425 8.30 -20.96 -9.80
N THR A 426 8.93 -21.93 -9.14
CA THR A 426 8.27 -23.15 -8.65
C THR A 426 7.98 -23.05 -7.15
N CYS A 427 8.42 -21.97 -6.49
CA CYS A 427 8.16 -21.72 -5.07
C CYS A 427 6.71 -21.36 -4.84
N THR A 428 6.07 -22.03 -3.86
CA THR A 428 4.73 -21.67 -3.35
C THR A 428 4.74 -21.68 -1.83
N SER A 429 4.03 -20.75 -1.21
CA SER A 429 4.01 -20.64 0.25
C SER A 429 2.65 -20.15 0.77
N GLU A 430 2.23 -20.69 1.92
CA GLU A 430 1.10 -20.16 2.68
C GLU A 430 1.46 -18.86 3.42
N THR A 431 2.71 -18.73 3.87
CA THR A 431 3.22 -17.50 4.45
C THR A 431 3.75 -16.57 3.36
N PRO A 432 3.60 -15.23 3.50
CA PRO A 432 4.15 -14.29 2.54
C PRO A 432 5.67 -14.43 2.43
N THR A 433 6.14 -14.98 1.33
CA THR A 433 7.55 -15.26 1.06
C THR A 433 7.97 -14.56 -0.22
N GLU A 434 9.08 -13.85 -0.18
CA GLU A 434 9.63 -13.15 -1.35
C GLU A 434 9.89 -14.13 -2.49
N ASN A 435 9.59 -13.71 -3.71
CA ASN A 435 9.79 -14.47 -4.96
C ASN A 435 8.96 -15.77 -5.05
N CYS A 436 8.00 -15.99 -4.15
CA CYS A 436 7.15 -17.16 -4.14
C CYS A 436 5.69 -16.79 -4.44
N SER A 437 5.01 -17.67 -5.16
CA SER A 437 3.57 -17.61 -5.35
C SER A 437 2.83 -17.95 -4.05
N LYS A 438 1.66 -17.34 -3.86
CA LYS A 438 0.90 -17.35 -2.61
C LYS A 438 -0.19 -18.41 -2.61
N GLN A 439 -0.29 -19.14 -1.49
CA GLN A 439 -1.42 -19.99 -1.13
C GLN A 439 -2.34 -19.24 -0.15
N GLY A 440 -3.64 -19.55 -0.18
CA GLY A 440 -4.62 -18.90 0.70
C GLY A 440 -4.99 -17.49 0.27
N ASN A 441 -5.30 -16.63 1.23
CA ASN A 441 -5.56 -15.22 0.98
C ASN A 441 -4.30 -14.50 0.47
N GLY A 442 -4.51 -13.40 -0.24
CA GLY A 442 -3.45 -12.47 -0.59
C GLY A 442 -2.78 -11.84 0.63
N TYR A 443 -1.83 -10.98 0.37
CA TYR A 443 -1.08 -10.26 1.40
C TYR A 443 -0.45 -9.01 0.82
N ASP A 444 -0.16 -8.03 1.69
CA ASP A 444 0.64 -6.86 1.34
C ASP A 444 1.67 -6.56 2.42
N ARG A 445 2.82 -6.05 2.00
CA ARG A 445 3.91 -5.66 2.90
C ARG A 445 4.60 -4.41 2.37
N ILE A 446 4.75 -3.43 3.26
CA ILE A 446 5.50 -2.21 2.98
C ILE A 446 6.70 -2.16 3.91
N THR A 447 7.88 -1.92 3.36
CA THR A 447 9.12 -1.80 4.13
C THR A 447 9.76 -0.44 3.89
N TYR A 448 10.09 0.29 4.95
CA TYR A 448 10.82 1.54 4.85
C TYR A 448 12.31 1.28 4.56
N LEU A 449 12.84 1.90 3.52
CA LEU A 449 14.23 1.73 3.08
C LEU A 449 15.12 2.92 3.45
N GLY A 450 14.54 3.98 4.05
CA GLY A 450 15.28 5.21 4.35
C GLY A 450 15.13 6.27 3.26
N ASN A 451 15.83 7.37 3.49
CA ASN A 451 15.89 8.51 2.56
C ASN A 451 16.90 8.27 1.44
#